data_9da7b4edca0b00460b8932d469a4be2b
#
_entry.id   9da7b4edca0b00460b8932d469a4be2b
#
_cell.length_a   1.000
_cell.length_b   1.000
_cell.length_c   1.000
_cell.angle_alpha   90.00
_cell.angle_beta   90.00
_cell.angle_gamma   90.00
#
_symmetry.space_group_name_H-M   'P 1'
#
loop_
_entity.id
_entity.type
_entity.pdbx_description
1 polymer ?
#
loop_
_entity_poly.entity_id
_entity_poly.type
_entity_poly.pdbx_seq_one_letter_code
_entity_poly.pdbx_strand_id
1 'polypeptide(L)'
;MNTNSFSEKIKKKAQKSLSPYLYGAAYSRAAFTVWGLAIQECRSSFRQFFVFRNPFFSFFRAVKYFIYGCLRVVTGRSIRISYGYKAEDRLIESLLKPIITQKGFYVEVGCNEPRFASNTFLFYKRGWRGICIDADERLIEKHKKVRPMDQAFCSFISDVETDLEYIEMDNKGLSSGDSTHVQNALNKGYKITNRKKMKSLRLTTILEQLKAPSNFDFLSVDTEGNDFKVLQSLDFERYSPRLIIVEADNYNPSNPSEHEIYKFLIANNYFFHGSILTNLYFLKEKEEVFS
;
A
#
# COMPACT_ATOMS: atom_id res chain seq x y z
N MET A 1 -20.33 44.96 -3.68
CA MET A 1 -19.03 44.40 -3.19
C MET A 1 -18.66 43.21 -4.07
N ASN A 2 -17.50 43.26 -4.67
CA ASN A 2 -17.14 42.47 -5.85
C ASN A 2 -16.74 41.03 -5.47
N THR A 3 -17.65 40.09 -5.59
CA THR A 3 -17.46 38.65 -5.31
C THR A 3 -16.35 38.01 -6.18
N ASN A 4 -16.07 38.61 -7.36
CA ASN A 4 -15.01 38.14 -8.24
C ASN A 4 -13.58 38.36 -7.69
N SER A 5 -13.34 39.45 -6.96
CA SER A 5 -12.02 39.78 -6.39
C SER A 5 -11.61 38.79 -5.27
N PHE A 6 -12.56 38.32 -4.45
CA PHE A 6 -12.31 37.37 -3.37
C PHE A 6 -12.00 35.97 -3.93
N SER A 7 -12.77 35.53 -4.92
CA SER A 7 -12.55 34.26 -5.63
C SER A 7 -11.18 34.21 -6.34
N GLU A 8 -10.75 35.32 -6.99
CA GLU A 8 -9.43 35.39 -7.62
C GLU A 8 -8.27 35.40 -6.62
N LYS A 9 -8.42 36.09 -5.48
CA LYS A 9 -7.41 36.05 -4.41
C LYS A 9 -7.23 34.68 -3.84
N ILE A 10 -8.32 33.91 -3.64
CA ILE A 10 -8.27 32.51 -3.18
C ILE A 10 -7.61 31.63 -4.26
N LYS A 11 -7.97 31.80 -5.54
CA LYS A 11 -7.33 31.06 -6.65
C LYS A 11 -5.82 31.31 -6.71
N LYS A 12 -5.37 32.58 -6.65
CA LYS A 12 -3.94 32.95 -6.67
C LYS A 12 -3.19 32.41 -5.44
N LYS A 13 -3.81 32.42 -4.26
CA LYS A 13 -3.20 31.89 -3.04
C LYS A 13 -3.12 30.35 -3.06
N ALA A 14 -4.15 29.68 -3.57
CA ALA A 14 -4.15 28.23 -3.78
C ALA A 14 -3.11 27.80 -4.84
N GLN A 15 -2.98 28.53 -5.94
CA GLN A 15 -1.95 28.29 -6.95
C GLN A 15 -0.52 28.49 -6.42
N LYS A 16 -0.30 29.48 -5.54
CA LYS A 16 1.02 29.77 -4.97
C LYS A 16 1.45 28.80 -3.85
N SER A 17 0.47 28.18 -3.16
CA SER A 17 0.70 27.22 -2.09
C SER A 17 0.73 25.76 -2.57
N LEU A 18 0.23 25.49 -3.77
CA LEU A 18 0.37 24.19 -4.43
C LEU A 18 1.81 24.07 -4.92
N SER A 19 2.64 23.47 -4.07
CA SER A 19 4.05 23.16 -4.30
C SER A 19 4.30 22.61 -5.71
N PRO A 20 5.49 22.88 -6.31
CA PRO A 20 5.92 22.33 -7.60
C PRO A 20 5.75 20.79 -7.75
N TYR A 21 5.56 20.07 -6.67
CA TYR A 21 5.26 18.63 -6.69
C TYR A 21 3.90 18.23 -7.31
N LEU A 22 3.07 19.20 -7.69
CA LEU A 22 1.81 18.97 -8.42
C LEU A 22 1.93 19.23 -9.94
N TYR A 23 3.11 19.57 -10.43
CA TYR A 23 3.38 19.78 -11.85
C TYR A 23 3.68 18.50 -12.63
N GLY A 24 2.88 17.46 -12.44
CA GLY A 24 2.80 16.37 -13.41
C GLY A 24 1.68 16.66 -14.41
N ALA A 25 1.95 16.58 -15.68
CA ALA A 25 1.15 17.05 -16.82
C ALA A 25 -0.28 16.49 -16.98
N ALA A 26 -0.81 15.70 -16.05
CA ALA A 26 -2.09 15.01 -16.16
C ALA A 26 -3.26 15.64 -15.37
N TYR A 27 -3.05 16.73 -14.65
CA TYR A 27 -4.16 17.41 -13.97
C TYR A 27 -4.68 18.56 -14.81
N SER A 28 -5.90 18.39 -15.37
CA SER A 28 -6.61 19.49 -16.02
C SER A 28 -6.68 20.71 -15.10
N ARG A 29 -6.58 21.93 -15.64
CA ARG A 29 -6.68 23.19 -14.87
C ARG A 29 -7.90 23.25 -13.93
N ALA A 30 -8.98 22.52 -14.23
CA ALA A 30 -10.17 22.37 -13.40
C ALA A 30 -9.91 21.63 -12.06
N ALA A 31 -8.95 20.73 -11.98
CA ALA A 31 -8.60 20.02 -10.75
C ALA A 31 -7.90 20.91 -9.72
N PHE A 32 -7.35 22.05 -10.15
CA PHE A 32 -6.68 23.04 -9.29
C PHE A 32 -7.62 24.10 -8.72
N THR A 33 -8.91 24.06 -9.05
CA THR A 33 -9.87 24.96 -8.43
C THR A 33 -10.28 24.45 -7.05
N VAL A 34 -10.59 25.36 -6.13
CA VAL A 34 -11.14 25.05 -4.80
C VAL A 34 -12.30 24.06 -4.91
N TRP A 35 -13.17 24.26 -5.90
CA TRP A 35 -14.33 23.40 -6.18
C TRP A 35 -13.92 22.03 -6.72
N GLY A 36 -12.90 21.94 -7.56
CA GLY A 36 -12.40 20.67 -8.08
C GLY A 36 -11.85 19.77 -6.96
N LEU A 37 -11.11 20.35 -6.01
CA LEU A 37 -10.59 19.62 -4.83
C LEU A 37 -11.72 19.19 -3.90
N ALA A 38 -12.69 20.06 -3.63
CA ALA A 38 -13.85 19.74 -2.80
C ALA A 38 -14.70 18.64 -3.43
N ILE A 39 -14.92 18.69 -4.76
CA ILE A 39 -15.65 17.64 -5.49
C ILE A 39 -14.89 16.32 -5.45
N GLN A 40 -13.56 16.32 -5.58
CA GLN A 40 -12.75 15.11 -5.50
C GLN A 40 -12.82 14.47 -4.11
N GLU A 41 -12.75 15.26 -3.04
CA GLU A 41 -12.92 14.77 -1.68
C GLU A 41 -14.35 14.28 -1.41
N CYS A 42 -15.37 14.98 -1.90
CA CYS A 42 -16.75 14.51 -1.87
C CYS A 42 -16.91 13.17 -2.59
N ARG A 43 -16.41 13.03 -3.81
CA ARG A 43 -16.48 11.77 -4.57
C ARG A 43 -15.77 10.63 -3.86
N SER A 44 -14.60 10.88 -3.30
CA SER A 44 -13.85 9.90 -2.51
C SER A 44 -14.64 9.46 -1.27
N SER A 45 -15.26 10.42 -0.58
CA SER A 45 -16.07 10.20 0.62
C SER A 45 -17.38 9.47 0.30
N PHE A 46 -18.05 9.82 -0.80
CA PHE A 46 -19.27 9.16 -1.28
C PHE A 46 -19.02 7.69 -1.67
N ARG A 47 -17.88 7.39 -2.29
CA ARG A 47 -17.53 5.99 -2.60
C ARG A 47 -17.40 5.14 -1.33
N GLN A 48 -16.94 5.72 -0.24
CA GLN A 48 -16.88 5.01 1.06
C GLN A 48 -18.24 4.76 1.67
N PHE A 49 -19.23 5.62 1.40
CA PHE A 49 -20.61 5.43 1.85
C PHE A 49 -21.19 4.10 1.36
N PHE A 50 -20.93 3.73 0.11
CA PHE A 50 -21.43 2.48 -0.47
C PHE A 50 -20.64 1.23 -0.07
N VAL A 51 -19.46 1.39 0.52
CA VAL A 51 -18.57 0.28 0.93
C VAL A 51 -18.82 -0.18 2.36
N PHE A 52 -19.41 0.67 3.20
CA PHE A 52 -19.63 0.37 4.62
C PHE A 52 -21.06 -0.09 4.89
N ARG A 53 -21.20 -1.23 5.57
CA ARG A 53 -22.50 -1.76 6.03
C ARG A 53 -23.26 -0.84 7.01
N ASN A 54 -22.60 0.18 7.58
CA ASN A 54 -23.24 1.12 8.49
C ASN A 54 -23.24 2.53 7.87
N PRO A 55 -24.41 2.99 7.32
CA PRO A 55 -24.51 4.27 6.63
C PRO A 55 -24.26 5.47 7.54
N PHE A 56 -24.55 5.38 8.82
CA PHE A 56 -24.39 6.47 9.78
C PHE A 56 -22.91 6.82 9.97
N PHE A 57 -22.06 5.84 10.26
CA PHE A 57 -20.62 6.08 10.38
C PHE A 57 -19.97 6.52 9.08
N SER A 58 -20.48 6.05 7.95
CA SER A 58 -19.99 6.47 6.63
C SER A 58 -20.31 7.93 6.35
N PHE A 59 -21.48 8.43 6.74
CA PHE A 59 -21.87 9.82 6.61
C PHE A 59 -20.95 10.74 7.44
N PHE A 60 -20.75 10.47 8.72
CA PHE A 60 -19.86 11.28 9.57
C PHE A 60 -18.40 11.27 9.05
N ARG A 61 -17.96 10.17 8.53
CA ARG A 61 -16.65 10.07 7.89
C ARG A 61 -16.56 10.92 6.62
N ALA A 62 -17.58 10.87 5.77
CA ALA A 62 -17.65 11.69 4.57
C ALA A 62 -17.62 13.18 4.92
N VAL A 63 -18.40 13.61 5.91
CA VAL A 63 -18.42 14.99 6.43
C VAL A 63 -17.04 15.40 6.98
N LYS A 64 -16.41 14.55 7.78
CA LYS A 64 -15.06 14.80 8.31
C LYS A 64 -14.04 15.02 7.20
N TYR A 65 -14.02 14.16 6.18
CA TYR A 65 -13.09 14.32 5.06
C TYR A 65 -13.40 15.53 4.19
N PHE A 66 -14.68 15.86 4.02
CA PHE A 66 -15.09 17.09 3.35
C PHE A 66 -14.57 18.35 4.08
N ILE A 67 -14.74 18.41 5.40
CA ILE A 67 -14.25 19.51 6.23
C ILE A 67 -12.72 19.63 6.11
N TYR A 68 -11.98 18.52 6.21
CA TYR A 68 -10.53 18.52 6.02
C TYR A 68 -10.12 18.99 4.62
N GLY A 69 -10.86 18.60 3.59
CA GLY A 69 -10.65 19.07 2.23
C GLY A 69 -10.83 20.59 2.11
N CYS A 70 -11.90 21.12 2.68
CA CYS A 70 -12.18 22.56 2.72
C CYS A 70 -11.11 23.34 3.51
N LEU A 71 -10.73 22.86 4.68
CA LEU A 71 -9.67 23.48 5.50
C LEU A 71 -8.33 23.50 4.77
N ARG A 72 -7.98 22.43 4.07
CA ARG A 72 -6.76 22.36 3.26
C ARG A 72 -6.74 23.44 2.18
N VAL A 73 -7.87 23.63 1.53
CA VAL A 73 -8.00 24.63 0.46
C VAL A 73 -7.91 26.05 1.01
N VAL A 74 -8.63 26.32 2.13
CA VAL A 74 -8.68 27.66 2.74
C VAL A 74 -7.34 28.04 3.38
N THR A 75 -6.67 27.10 4.04
CA THR A 75 -5.39 27.36 4.73
C THR A 75 -4.18 27.30 3.80
N GLY A 76 -4.33 26.82 2.56
CA GLY A 76 -3.24 26.61 1.62
C GLY A 76 -2.23 25.54 2.06
N ARG A 77 -2.55 24.72 3.08
CA ARG A 77 -1.68 23.66 3.58
C ARG A 77 -1.97 22.36 2.85
N SER A 78 -0.93 21.73 2.31
CA SER A 78 -1.03 20.37 1.73
C SER A 78 -1.15 19.33 2.84
N ILE A 79 -2.35 19.09 3.33
CA ILE A 79 -2.62 17.97 4.23
C ILE A 79 -2.84 16.72 3.37
N ARG A 80 -1.92 15.76 3.43
CA ARG A 80 -2.08 14.45 2.82
C ARG A 80 -2.31 13.43 3.93
N ILE A 81 -3.42 12.68 3.82
CA ILE A 81 -3.72 11.60 4.76
C ILE A 81 -3.03 10.35 4.25
N SER A 82 -2.15 9.76 5.05
CA SER A 82 -1.57 8.45 4.84
C SER A 82 -2.24 7.41 5.71
N TYR A 83 -2.29 6.18 5.22
CA TYR A 83 -2.74 5.00 5.93
C TYR A 83 -1.59 4.01 6.16
N GLY A 84 -0.49 4.13 5.43
CA GLY A 84 0.76 3.44 5.67
C GLY A 84 1.40 3.88 7.01
N TYR A 85 2.15 3.00 7.64
CA TYR A 85 2.77 3.26 8.94
C TYR A 85 3.81 4.39 8.86
N LYS A 86 4.59 4.39 7.80
CA LYS A 86 5.66 5.36 7.50
C LYS A 86 5.35 6.19 6.23
N ALA A 87 4.07 6.31 5.87
CA ALA A 87 3.56 6.97 4.66
C ALA A 87 3.94 6.27 3.34
N GLU A 88 4.14 4.96 3.37
CA GLU A 88 4.47 4.13 2.19
C GLU A 88 3.44 4.31 1.07
N ASP A 89 2.15 4.33 1.40
CA ASP A 89 1.05 4.54 0.46
C ASP A 89 1.19 5.83 -0.35
N ARG A 90 1.80 6.87 0.23
CA ARG A 90 2.06 8.14 -0.46
C ARG A 90 3.28 8.09 -1.37
N LEU A 91 4.27 7.31 -0.99
CA LEU A 91 5.43 7.08 -1.85
C LEU A 91 5.02 6.22 -3.04
N ILE A 92 4.29 5.12 -2.81
CA ILE A 92 3.70 4.29 -3.86
C ILE A 92 2.89 5.16 -4.84
N GLU A 93 2.01 6.02 -4.32
CA GLU A 93 1.26 6.96 -5.14
C GLU A 93 2.18 7.83 -6.00
N SER A 94 3.27 8.33 -5.44
CA SER A 94 4.20 9.21 -6.16
C SER A 94 4.97 8.48 -7.24
N LEU A 95 5.41 7.26 -6.96
CA LEU A 95 6.12 6.40 -7.90
C LEU A 95 5.24 5.93 -9.06
N LEU A 96 3.99 5.61 -8.78
CA LEU A 96 3.05 5.16 -9.81
C LEU A 96 2.33 6.29 -10.56
N LYS A 97 2.41 7.54 -10.11
CA LYS A 97 1.69 8.69 -10.70
C LYS A 97 1.87 8.89 -12.19
N PRO A 98 3.05 8.76 -12.77
CA PRO A 98 3.24 8.94 -14.21
C PRO A 98 2.43 7.92 -15.04
N ILE A 99 2.10 6.80 -14.44
CA ILE A 99 1.51 5.63 -15.10
C ILE A 99 0.02 5.48 -14.80
N ILE A 100 -0.46 6.06 -13.66
CA ILE A 100 -1.83 5.85 -13.19
C ILE A 100 -2.78 6.90 -13.78
N THR A 101 -3.51 6.51 -14.79
CA THR A 101 -4.68 7.25 -15.28
C THR A 101 -6.00 6.56 -14.93
N GLN A 102 -5.99 5.32 -14.46
CA GLN A 102 -7.18 4.46 -14.26
C GLN A 102 -7.15 3.72 -12.90
N LYS A 103 -8.17 2.88 -12.67
CA LYS A 103 -8.24 1.98 -11.52
C LYS A 103 -7.21 0.86 -11.71
N GLY A 104 -6.32 0.71 -10.76
CA GLY A 104 -5.27 -0.30 -10.78
C GLY A 104 -5.57 -1.53 -9.95
N PHE A 105 -4.59 -2.45 -9.94
CA PHE A 105 -4.63 -3.70 -9.19
C PHE A 105 -3.35 -3.84 -8.35
N TYR A 106 -3.50 -4.33 -7.13
CA TYR A 106 -2.39 -4.58 -6.21
C TYR A 106 -2.45 -5.97 -5.59
N VAL A 107 -1.31 -6.43 -5.13
CA VAL A 107 -1.16 -7.62 -4.28
C VAL A 107 -0.43 -7.20 -3.02
N GLU A 108 -0.95 -7.58 -1.85
CA GLU A 108 -0.36 -7.29 -0.55
C GLU A 108 -0.20 -8.60 0.22
N VAL A 109 1.04 -8.97 0.55
CA VAL A 109 1.40 -10.15 1.34
C VAL A 109 1.89 -9.68 2.71
N GLY A 110 1.26 -10.18 3.77
CA GLY A 110 1.38 -9.62 5.12
C GLY A 110 0.48 -8.39 5.27
N CYS A 111 -0.79 -8.51 4.86
CA CYS A 111 -1.68 -7.35 4.75
C CYS A 111 -2.17 -6.78 6.08
N ASN A 112 -1.93 -7.47 7.20
CA ASN A 112 -2.21 -7.02 8.57
C ASN A 112 -3.59 -6.34 8.74
N GLU A 113 -3.67 -5.18 9.36
CA GLU A 113 -4.93 -4.46 9.59
C GLU A 113 -5.44 -3.78 8.32
N PRO A 114 -6.73 -3.91 7.96
CA PRO A 114 -7.25 -3.46 6.66
C PRO A 114 -7.25 -1.95 6.42
N ARG A 115 -7.00 -1.14 7.44
CA ARG A 115 -7.07 0.34 7.36
C ARG A 115 -5.89 1.05 7.97
N PHE A 116 -5.28 0.44 8.96
CA PHE A 116 -4.19 1.01 9.72
C PHE A 116 -2.89 0.32 9.33
N ALA A 117 -1.82 1.08 9.20
CA ALA A 117 -0.53 0.58 8.72
C ALA A 117 -0.65 -0.20 7.37
N SER A 118 -1.55 0.24 6.49
CA SER A 118 -1.84 -0.44 5.23
C SER A 118 -1.28 0.33 4.04
N ASN A 119 -0.44 -0.32 3.26
CA ASN A 119 0.14 0.23 2.04
C ASN A 119 -0.89 0.37 0.91
N THR A 120 -1.99 -0.38 0.98
CA THR A 120 -2.98 -0.52 -0.09
C THR A 120 -4.31 0.17 0.19
N PHE A 121 -4.64 0.52 1.44
CA PHE A 121 -5.96 1.09 1.76
C PHE A 121 -6.25 2.43 1.07
N LEU A 122 -5.23 3.25 0.85
CA LEU A 122 -5.37 4.48 0.06
C LEU A 122 -5.91 4.20 -1.35
N PHE A 123 -5.36 3.18 -1.99
CA PHE A 123 -5.72 2.75 -3.36
C PHE A 123 -7.09 2.10 -3.38
N TYR A 124 -7.40 1.24 -2.41
CA TYR A 124 -8.75 0.69 -2.23
C TYR A 124 -9.81 1.80 -2.15
N LYS A 125 -9.59 2.84 -1.35
CA LYS A 125 -10.46 4.01 -1.25
C LYS A 125 -10.67 4.72 -2.59
N ARG A 126 -9.69 4.70 -3.47
CA ARG A 126 -9.76 5.29 -4.80
C ARG A 126 -10.45 4.42 -5.83
N GLY A 127 -10.86 3.24 -5.44
CA GLY A 127 -11.57 2.30 -6.29
C GLY A 127 -10.70 1.27 -6.97
N TRP A 128 -9.42 1.15 -6.57
CA TRP A 128 -8.55 0.04 -6.96
C TRP A 128 -9.03 -1.24 -6.30
N ARG A 129 -8.58 -2.36 -6.82
CA ARG A 129 -8.87 -3.69 -6.28
C ARG A 129 -7.59 -4.47 -6.14
N GLY A 130 -7.62 -5.49 -5.31
CA GLY A 130 -6.43 -6.31 -5.12
C GLY A 130 -6.67 -7.61 -4.40
N ILE A 131 -5.56 -8.30 -4.18
CA ILE A 131 -5.47 -9.50 -3.37
C ILE A 131 -4.71 -9.13 -2.10
N CYS A 132 -5.31 -9.45 -0.94
CA CYS A 132 -4.72 -9.24 0.38
C CYS A 132 -4.51 -10.60 1.03
N ILE A 133 -3.28 -10.93 1.37
CA ILE A 133 -2.88 -12.24 1.89
C ILE A 133 -2.27 -12.06 3.28
N ASP A 134 -2.72 -12.87 4.23
CA ASP A 134 -2.15 -12.94 5.58
C ASP A 134 -2.30 -14.35 6.14
N ALA A 135 -1.42 -14.74 7.06
CA ALA A 135 -1.48 -16.02 7.73
C ALA A 135 -2.47 -16.02 8.92
N ASP A 136 -2.87 -14.85 9.42
CA ASP A 136 -3.85 -14.70 10.48
C ASP A 136 -5.27 -14.61 9.92
N GLU A 137 -6.05 -15.69 10.09
CA GLU A 137 -7.44 -15.77 9.65
C GLU A 137 -8.32 -14.65 10.21
N ARG A 138 -8.04 -14.17 11.43
CA ARG A 138 -8.81 -13.07 12.04
C ARG A 138 -8.61 -11.76 11.31
N LEU A 139 -7.40 -11.50 10.80
CA LEU A 139 -7.10 -10.34 9.97
C LEU A 139 -7.79 -10.45 8.62
N ILE A 140 -7.77 -11.64 8.01
CA ILE A 140 -8.48 -11.90 6.75
C ILE A 140 -9.99 -11.70 6.90
N GLU A 141 -10.60 -12.15 7.99
CA GLU A 141 -12.01 -11.89 8.27
C GLU A 141 -12.32 -10.40 8.47
N LYS A 142 -11.40 -9.64 9.06
CA LYS A 142 -11.51 -8.16 9.10
C LYS A 142 -11.42 -7.55 7.71
N HIS A 143 -10.49 -8.03 6.85
CA HIS A 143 -10.37 -7.57 5.47
C HIS A 143 -11.67 -7.79 4.70
N LYS A 144 -12.26 -9.00 4.74
CA LYS A 144 -13.54 -9.32 4.10
C LYS A 144 -14.67 -8.36 4.53
N LYS A 145 -14.71 -7.98 5.80
CA LYS A 145 -15.73 -7.05 6.34
C LYS A 145 -15.48 -5.59 5.94
N VAL A 146 -14.23 -5.17 5.93
CA VAL A 146 -13.83 -3.77 5.77
C VAL A 146 -13.58 -3.41 4.31
N ARG A 147 -13.06 -4.37 3.54
CA ARG A 147 -12.66 -4.24 2.13
C ARG A 147 -13.32 -5.32 1.28
N PRO A 148 -14.67 -5.41 1.26
CA PRO A 148 -15.39 -6.51 0.61
C PRO A 148 -15.20 -6.58 -0.92
N MET A 149 -14.57 -5.60 -1.52
CA MET A 149 -14.27 -5.58 -2.95
C MET A 149 -12.87 -6.10 -3.28
N ASP A 150 -12.04 -6.40 -2.26
CA ASP A 150 -10.78 -7.10 -2.43
C ASP A 150 -10.96 -8.60 -2.21
N GLN A 151 -10.05 -9.37 -2.79
CA GLN A 151 -9.95 -10.80 -2.52
C GLN A 151 -9.02 -11.01 -1.33
N ALA A 152 -9.57 -11.35 -0.16
CA ALA A 152 -8.79 -11.61 1.04
C ALA A 152 -8.59 -13.11 1.23
N PHE A 153 -7.34 -13.57 1.31
CA PHE A 153 -6.96 -14.97 1.33
C PHE A 153 -6.05 -15.29 2.54
N CYS A 154 -6.44 -16.31 3.32
CA CYS A 154 -5.65 -16.75 4.47
C CYS A 154 -4.63 -17.80 4.05
N SER A 155 -3.35 -17.44 4.05
CA SER A 155 -2.24 -18.37 3.78
C SER A 155 -0.92 -17.83 4.27
N PHE A 156 -0.01 -18.73 4.63
CA PHE A 156 1.41 -18.43 4.75
C PHE A 156 2.07 -18.61 3.39
N ILE A 157 2.80 -17.60 2.93
CA ILE A 157 3.48 -17.63 1.63
C ILE A 157 4.95 -17.98 1.84
N SER A 158 5.45 -18.95 1.06
CA SER A 158 6.86 -19.35 1.07
C SER A 158 7.30 -19.87 -0.30
N ASP A 159 8.60 -20.03 -0.48
CA ASP A 159 9.22 -20.58 -1.70
C ASP A 159 8.93 -22.07 -1.89
N VAL A 160 8.58 -22.78 -0.83
CA VAL A 160 8.19 -24.21 -0.84
C VAL A 160 6.80 -24.41 -0.25
N GLU A 161 6.05 -25.35 -0.82
CA GLU A 161 4.74 -25.75 -0.31
C GLU A 161 4.91 -26.93 0.66
N THR A 162 4.80 -26.64 1.95
CA THR A 162 5.01 -27.65 3.01
C THR A 162 4.17 -27.32 4.24
N ASP A 163 4.02 -28.30 5.11
CA ASP A 163 3.46 -28.05 6.43
C ASP A 163 4.50 -27.36 7.31
N LEU A 164 4.09 -26.30 7.98
CA LEU A 164 4.94 -25.52 8.89
C LEU A 164 4.18 -25.17 10.18
N GLU A 165 4.95 -24.75 11.19
CA GLU A 165 4.40 -24.18 12.41
C GLU A 165 4.44 -22.65 12.33
N TYR A 166 3.25 -22.03 12.32
CA TYR A 166 3.10 -20.59 12.43
C TYR A 166 2.95 -20.19 13.89
N ILE A 167 3.75 -19.24 14.35
CA ILE A 167 3.83 -18.80 15.74
C ILE A 167 3.15 -17.44 15.88
N GLU A 168 2.06 -17.41 16.63
CA GLU A 168 1.35 -16.17 16.94
C GLU A 168 1.96 -15.55 18.20
N MET A 169 2.28 -14.25 18.10
CA MET A 169 2.83 -13.44 19.18
C MET A 169 1.74 -12.58 19.84
N ASP A 170 1.99 -12.06 21.03
CA ASP A 170 1.11 -11.09 21.70
C ASP A 170 1.06 -9.77 20.94
N ASN A 171 2.15 -9.32 20.32
CA ASN A 171 2.13 -8.35 19.25
C ASN A 171 1.92 -9.07 17.91
N LYS A 172 0.74 -8.91 17.33
CA LYS A 172 0.33 -9.63 16.12
C LYS A 172 1.18 -9.34 14.90
N GLY A 173 1.70 -8.12 14.78
CA GLY A 173 2.62 -7.75 13.73
C GLY A 173 3.97 -8.48 13.77
N LEU A 174 4.28 -9.20 14.84
CA LEU A 174 5.51 -9.99 14.99
C LEU A 174 5.26 -11.50 14.88
N SER A 175 4.06 -11.92 14.48
CA SER A 175 3.73 -13.34 14.29
C SER A 175 4.36 -13.84 13.00
N SER A 176 5.05 -14.96 13.02
CA SER A 176 5.84 -15.46 11.88
C SER A 176 5.96 -16.98 11.86
N GLY A 177 6.24 -17.54 10.69
CA GLY A 177 6.72 -18.91 10.52
C GLY A 177 8.25 -18.99 10.51
N ASP A 178 8.97 -17.87 10.58
CA ASP A 178 10.41 -17.84 10.65
C ASP A 178 10.91 -17.93 12.10
N SER A 179 11.69 -18.96 12.40
CA SER A 179 12.18 -19.23 13.76
C SER A 179 13.15 -18.15 14.26
N THR A 180 13.93 -17.54 13.37
CA THR A 180 14.90 -16.50 13.71
C THR A 180 14.18 -15.23 14.10
N HIS A 181 13.17 -14.84 13.30
CA HIS A 181 12.32 -13.68 13.60
C HIS A 181 11.61 -13.85 14.95
N VAL A 182 11.00 -15.01 15.17
CA VAL A 182 10.33 -15.36 16.45
C VAL A 182 11.31 -15.26 17.63
N GLN A 183 12.52 -15.81 17.49
CA GLN A 183 13.53 -15.74 18.56
C GLN A 183 13.95 -14.29 18.86
N ASN A 184 14.09 -13.47 17.84
CA ASN A 184 14.37 -12.04 18.01
C ASN A 184 13.25 -11.31 18.75
N ALA A 185 11.99 -11.63 18.45
CA ALA A 185 10.83 -11.09 19.16
C ALA A 185 10.82 -11.51 20.64
N LEU A 186 11.11 -12.78 20.92
CA LEU A 186 11.23 -13.28 22.29
C LEU A 186 12.35 -12.57 23.08
N ASN A 187 13.49 -12.34 22.46
CA ASN A 187 14.61 -11.60 23.06
C ASN A 187 14.24 -10.15 23.38
N LYS A 188 13.31 -9.54 22.64
CA LYS A 188 12.74 -8.20 22.90
C LYS A 188 11.62 -8.21 23.96
N GLY A 189 11.29 -9.37 24.53
CA GLY A 189 10.31 -9.52 25.62
C GLY A 189 8.88 -9.81 25.19
N TYR A 190 8.62 -10.00 23.90
CA TYR A 190 7.31 -10.43 23.39
C TYR A 190 7.06 -11.91 23.73
N LYS A 191 5.79 -12.32 23.72
CA LYS A 191 5.40 -13.67 24.16
C LYS A 191 4.66 -14.42 23.06
N ILE A 192 4.91 -15.71 22.98
CA ILE A 192 4.13 -16.63 22.15
C ILE A 192 2.73 -16.77 22.78
N THR A 193 1.70 -16.53 21.99
CA THR A 193 0.31 -16.72 22.41
C THR A 193 -0.32 -17.97 21.86
N ASN A 194 0.14 -18.45 20.69
CA ASN A 194 -0.38 -19.66 20.07
C ASN A 194 0.64 -20.25 19.08
N ARG A 195 0.48 -21.55 18.76
CA ARG A 195 1.22 -22.25 17.70
C ARG A 195 0.21 -22.98 16.83
N LYS A 196 0.28 -22.77 15.52
CA LYS A 196 -0.67 -23.30 14.57
C LYS A 196 0.06 -24.01 13.45
N LYS A 197 -0.31 -25.26 13.17
CA LYS A 197 0.13 -25.92 11.94
C LYS A 197 -0.65 -25.37 10.76
N MET A 198 0.06 -25.01 9.71
CA MET A 198 -0.55 -24.55 8.46
C MET A 198 0.31 -24.96 7.27
N LYS A 199 -0.31 -25.02 6.10
CA LYS A 199 0.41 -25.28 4.86
C LYS A 199 0.87 -23.95 4.25
N SER A 200 2.15 -23.89 3.87
CA SER A 200 2.63 -22.79 3.03
C SER A 200 2.24 -23.02 1.58
N LEU A 201 1.99 -21.92 0.87
CA LEU A 201 1.75 -21.90 -0.57
C LEU A 201 2.73 -20.93 -1.25
N ARG A 202 2.99 -21.16 -2.54
CA ARG A 202 3.72 -20.19 -3.34
C ARG A 202 2.81 -19.02 -3.71
N LEU A 203 3.36 -17.83 -3.81
CA LEU A 203 2.60 -16.66 -4.26
C LEU A 203 2.01 -16.89 -5.66
N THR A 204 2.78 -17.48 -6.57
CA THR A 204 2.30 -17.87 -7.91
C THR A 204 1.04 -18.71 -7.85
N THR A 205 1.02 -19.75 -7.01
CA THR A 205 -0.15 -20.65 -6.85
C THR A 205 -1.40 -19.87 -6.45
N ILE A 206 -1.27 -18.92 -5.51
CA ILE A 206 -2.41 -18.10 -5.07
C ILE A 206 -2.86 -17.13 -6.16
N LEU A 207 -1.93 -16.48 -6.84
CA LEU A 207 -2.26 -15.55 -7.92
C LEU A 207 -2.99 -16.26 -9.08
N GLU A 208 -2.60 -17.50 -9.40
CA GLU A 208 -3.31 -18.35 -10.36
C GLU A 208 -4.72 -18.70 -9.88
N GLN A 209 -4.85 -19.18 -8.66
CA GLN A 209 -6.14 -19.57 -8.08
C GLN A 209 -7.13 -18.41 -8.04
N LEU A 210 -6.66 -17.21 -7.72
CA LEU A 210 -7.46 -15.99 -7.62
C LEU A 210 -7.57 -15.22 -8.94
N LYS A 211 -6.98 -15.75 -10.02
CA LYS A 211 -7.00 -15.16 -11.37
C LYS A 211 -6.49 -13.72 -11.39
N ALA A 212 -5.36 -13.49 -10.71
CA ALA A 212 -4.70 -12.19 -10.74
C ALA A 212 -4.27 -11.82 -12.17
N PRO A 213 -4.30 -10.52 -12.55
CA PRO A 213 -3.73 -10.10 -13.82
C PRO A 213 -2.21 -10.33 -13.83
N SER A 214 -1.65 -10.74 -14.97
CA SER A 214 -0.21 -10.98 -15.11
C SER A 214 0.61 -9.72 -14.88
N ASN A 215 0.12 -8.58 -15.38
CA ASN A 215 0.70 -7.26 -15.14
C ASN A 215 -0.21 -6.50 -14.18
N PHE A 216 0.26 -6.28 -12.97
CA PHE A 216 -0.45 -5.49 -11.98
C PHE A 216 0.42 -4.33 -11.48
N ASP A 217 -0.18 -3.35 -10.85
CA ASP A 217 0.49 -2.08 -10.61
C ASP A 217 1.51 -2.17 -9.50
N PHE A 218 1.22 -2.86 -8.39
CA PHE A 218 2.24 -3.06 -7.37
C PHE A 218 2.04 -4.31 -6.50
N LEU A 219 3.16 -4.84 -6.04
CA LEU A 219 3.29 -5.87 -5.02
C LEU A 219 3.86 -5.23 -3.74
N SER A 220 3.19 -5.41 -2.62
CA SER A 220 3.71 -5.07 -1.29
C SER A 220 3.95 -6.34 -0.50
N VAL A 221 5.16 -6.51 0.03
CA VAL A 221 5.58 -7.66 0.83
C VAL A 221 6.11 -7.16 2.17
N ASP A 222 5.49 -7.61 3.25
CA ASP A 222 5.87 -7.29 4.63
C ASP A 222 5.40 -8.47 5.50
N THR A 223 6.26 -9.46 5.65
CA THR A 223 5.91 -10.77 6.23
C THR A 223 6.77 -11.15 7.44
N GLU A 224 7.42 -10.14 8.03
CA GLU A 224 8.15 -10.30 9.28
C GLU A 224 9.19 -11.43 9.22
N GLY A 225 10.17 -11.26 8.31
CA GLY A 225 11.33 -12.15 8.16
C GLY A 225 11.19 -13.24 7.10
N ASN A 226 10.08 -13.31 6.36
CA ASN A 226 9.90 -14.30 5.29
C ASN A 226 9.83 -13.67 3.88
N ASP A 227 10.13 -12.39 3.77
CA ASP A 227 9.94 -11.54 2.60
C ASP A 227 10.70 -12.02 1.37
N PHE A 228 11.93 -12.47 1.57
CA PHE A 228 12.75 -13.01 0.48
C PHE A 228 12.13 -14.29 -0.11
N LYS A 229 11.64 -15.21 0.75
CA LYS A 229 10.98 -16.44 0.29
C LYS A 229 9.66 -16.15 -0.43
N VAL A 230 8.94 -15.11 0.00
CA VAL A 230 7.75 -14.64 -0.73
C VAL A 230 8.12 -14.23 -2.15
N LEU A 231 9.18 -13.44 -2.32
CA LEU A 231 9.65 -13.04 -3.66
C LEU A 231 10.11 -14.25 -4.49
N GLN A 232 10.84 -15.21 -3.90
CA GLN A 232 11.28 -16.44 -4.57
C GLN A 232 10.11 -17.34 -4.99
N SER A 233 8.95 -17.19 -4.34
CA SER A 233 7.74 -17.94 -4.66
C SER A 233 6.94 -17.36 -5.84
N LEU A 234 7.30 -16.17 -6.33
CA LEU A 234 6.69 -15.53 -7.48
C LEU A 234 7.41 -15.93 -8.78
N ASP A 235 6.63 -16.34 -9.77
CA ASP A 235 7.09 -16.52 -11.13
C ASP A 235 7.11 -15.16 -11.85
N PHE A 236 8.30 -14.57 -11.98
CA PHE A 236 8.51 -13.26 -12.61
C PHE A 236 8.39 -13.25 -14.13
N GLU A 237 8.40 -14.41 -14.78
CA GLU A 237 8.12 -14.52 -16.23
C GLU A 237 6.62 -14.37 -16.47
N ARG A 238 5.81 -14.90 -15.56
CA ARG A 238 4.36 -14.88 -15.66
C ARG A 238 3.72 -13.65 -15.02
N TYR A 239 4.23 -13.20 -13.89
CA TYR A 239 3.71 -12.06 -13.14
C TYR A 239 4.74 -10.95 -13.05
N SER A 240 4.36 -9.77 -13.54
CA SER A 240 5.27 -8.63 -13.63
C SER A 240 4.64 -7.38 -13.01
N PRO A 241 4.66 -7.25 -11.66
CA PRO A 241 4.25 -6.00 -11.01
C PRO A 241 5.13 -4.84 -11.47
N ARG A 242 4.53 -3.66 -11.68
CA ARG A 242 5.28 -2.46 -12.09
C ARG A 242 6.16 -1.92 -10.97
N LEU A 243 5.68 -2.00 -9.74
CA LEU A 243 6.39 -1.58 -8.53
C LEU A 243 6.38 -2.72 -7.52
N ILE A 244 7.51 -2.99 -6.90
CA ILE A 244 7.64 -3.88 -5.75
C ILE A 244 8.09 -3.06 -4.55
N ILE A 245 7.35 -3.19 -3.45
CA ILE A 245 7.73 -2.70 -2.14
C ILE A 245 7.95 -3.92 -1.26
N VAL A 246 9.11 -4.03 -0.65
CA VAL A 246 9.44 -5.18 0.19
C VAL A 246 10.20 -4.73 1.43
N GLU A 247 9.83 -5.30 2.59
CA GLU A 247 10.61 -5.13 3.79
C GLU A 247 11.92 -5.93 3.68
N ALA A 248 13.02 -5.34 4.14
CA ALA A 248 14.35 -5.91 4.10
C ALA A 248 15.05 -5.69 5.45
N ASP A 249 14.96 -6.68 6.30
CA ASP A 249 15.68 -6.68 7.57
C ASP A 249 17.19 -6.60 7.34
N ASN A 250 17.88 -5.86 8.21
CA ASN A 250 19.33 -5.68 8.14
C ASN A 250 19.87 -5.05 6.84
N TYR A 251 19.00 -4.38 6.07
CA TYR A 251 19.44 -3.65 4.86
C TYR A 251 20.39 -2.51 5.22
N ASN A 252 21.55 -2.52 4.54
CA ASN A 252 22.54 -1.45 4.66
C ASN A 252 22.47 -0.52 3.43
N PRO A 253 21.97 0.71 3.57
CA PRO A 253 21.87 1.64 2.44
C PRO A 253 23.21 2.08 1.86
N SER A 254 24.33 1.91 2.62
CA SER A 254 25.67 2.19 2.10
C SER A 254 26.20 1.08 1.17
N ASN A 255 25.67 -0.14 1.30
CA ASN A 255 26.05 -1.30 0.49
C ASN A 255 24.81 -2.08 0.02
N PRO A 256 23.91 -1.47 -0.77
CA PRO A 256 22.64 -2.09 -1.15
C PRO A 256 22.84 -3.41 -1.91
N SER A 257 23.88 -3.50 -2.71
CA SER A 257 24.18 -4.69 -3.54
C SER A 257 24.62 -5.91 -2.73
N GLU A 258 24.83 -5.82 -1.44
CA GLU A 258 25.12 -6.96 -0.56
C GLU A 258 23.88 -7.70 -0.13
N HIS A 259 22.71 -7.03 -0.12
CA HIS A 259 21.45 -7.60 0.34
C HIS A 259 20.85 -8.58 -0.68
N GLU A 260 20.35 -9.72 -0.21
CA GLU A 260 19.83 -10.79 -1.07
C GLU A 260 18.60 -10.37 -1.89
N ILE A 261 17.66 -9.64 -1.28
CA ILE A 261 16.46 -9.09 -1.96
C ILE A 261 16.88 -8.14 -3.09
N TYR A 262 17.89 -7.29 -2.85
CA TYR A 262 18.40 -6.39 -3.87
C TYR A 262 18.96 -7.17 -5.08
N LYS A 263 19.87 -8.12 -4.82
CA LYS A 263 20.47 -8.95 -5.87
C LYS A 263 19.42 -9.69 -6.68
N PHE A 264 18.44 -10.26 -5.98
CA PHE A 264 17.38 -11.05 -6.59
C PHE A 264 16.49 -10.20 -7.51
N LEU A 265 16.05 -9.04 -7.08
CA LEU A 265 15.18 -8.18 -7.89
C LEU A 265 15.92 -7.52 -9.05
N ILE A 266 17.18 -7.14 -8.90
CA ILE A 266 18.03 -6.69 -10.03
C ILE A 266 18.17 -7.79 -11.06
N ALA A 267 18.40 -9.05 -10.66
CA ALA A 267 18.50 -10.20 -11.56
C ALA A 267 17.17 -10.48 -12.29
N ASN A 268 16.02 -10.10 -11.72
CA ASN A 268 14.70 -10.18 -12.34
C ASN A 268 14.30 -8.93 -13.14
N ASN A 269 15.27 -8.09 -13.51
CA ASN A 269 15.08 -6.87 -14.32
C ASN A 269 14.23 -5.79 -13.63
N TYR A 270 14.35 -5.66 -12.31
CA TYR A 270 13.83 -4.52 -11.56
C TYR A 270 14.93 -3.52 -11.26
N PHE A 271 14.59 -2.24 -11.26
CA PHE A 271 15.50 -1.15 -10.95
C PHE A 271 15.25 -0.66 -9.53
N PHE A 272 16.30 -0.62 -8.73
CA PHE A 272 16.22 -0.05 -7.39
C PHE A 272 15.98 1.46 -7.45
N HIS A 273 14.90 1.91 -6.83
CA HIS A 273 14.48 3.31 -6.84
C HIS A 273 14.79 4.04 -5.52
N GLY A 274 14.99 3.31 -4.45
CA GLY A 274 15.34 3.86 -3.16
C GLY A 274 14.83 3.02 -2.00
N SER A 275 15.13 3.48 -0.78
CA SER A 275 14.65 2.86 0.44
C SER A 275 14.14 3.90 1.43
N ILE A 276 13.15 3.53 2.23
CA ILE A 276 12.73 4.28 3.40
C ILE A 276 12.73 3.32 4.58
N LEU A 277 13.67 3.55 5.50
CA LEU A 277 13.96 2.64 6.62
C LEU A 277 14.24 1.22 6.10
N THR A 278 13.42 0.24 6.48
CA THR A 278 13.54 -1.16 6.06
C THR A 278 12.84 -1.46 4.74
N ASN A 279 12.04 -0.56 4.20
CA ASN A 279 11.29 -0.80 2.96
C ASN A 279 12.09 -0.40 1.72
N LEU A 280 12.28 -1.35 0.80
CA LEU A 280 12.91 -1.15 -0.49
C LEU A 280 11.88 -1.01 -1.59
N TYR A 281 12.17 -0.14 -2.56
CA TYR A 281 11.29 0.19 -3.69
C TYR A 281 11.99 -0.13 -5.00
N PHE A 282 11.35 -0.97 -5.83
CA PHE A 282 11.87 -1.39 -7.13
C PHE A 282 10.83 -1.20 -8.21
N LEU A 283 11.22 -0.60 -9.33
CA LEU A 283 10.38 -0.43 -10.52
C LEU A 283 10.80 -1.40 -11.63
N LYS A 284 9.84 -1.91 -12.39
CA LYS A 284 10.11 -2.83 -13.51
C LYS A 284 10.77 -2.11 -14.68
N GLU A 285 10.40 -0.87 -14.93
CA GLU A 285 10.94 -0.06 -16.00
C GLU A 285 11.78 1.07 -15.43
N LYS A 286 12.88 1.37 -16.10
CA LYS A 286 13.67 2.55 -15.78
C LYS A 286 12.87 3.75 -16.23
N GLU A 287 12.05 4.32 -15.33
CA GLU A 287 11.41 5.59 -15.65
C GLU A 287 12.48 6.68 -15.83
N GLU A 288 12.36 7.43 -16.91
CA GLU A 288 12.97 8.75 -17.00
C GLU A 288 12.23 9.67 -16.02
N VAL A 289 12.54 9.50 -14.74
CA VAL A 289 12.04 10.36 -13.68
C VAL A 289 12.88 11.62 -13.76
N PHE A 290 12.26 12.71 -14.17
CA PHE A 290 12.77 14.07 -14.29
C PHE A 290 13.39 14.42 -15.66
N SER A 291 12.55 14.66 -16.65
CA SER A 291 12.81 15.70 -17.65
C SER A 291 11.83 16.85 -17.48
#